data_b0d3b65a67706cf4c694033e0dd9967c
#
_entry.id   b0d3b65a67706cf4c694033e0dd9967c
#
_cell.length_a   1.000
_cell.length_b   1.000
_cell.length_c   1.000
_cell.angle_alpha   90.00
_cell.angle_beta   90.00
_cell.angle_gamma   90.00
#
_symmetry.space_group_name_H-M   'P 1'
#
loop_
_entity.id
_entity.type
_entity.pdbx_description
1 polymer ?
#
loop_
_entity_poly.entity_id
_entity_poly.type
_entity_poly.pdbx_seq_one_letter_code
_entity_poly.pdbx_strand_id
1 'polypeptide(L)'
;RNRTLFPYTTLFRSQKFRFQSFMAAYKFYQQYALKTNDGESYLESIEDRVLFNALYFADGDENLASDLANEMIHQRYQPATPSFLNAGRSRRGELVSCFLIQVTDDMNSIGRSINSALQLSRIGGGVGISLSNLREAGAPIKGYAGAASGVVPVMKLFEDSFSYSNQLGQRQGAGVVYLDVFHPDILAFLSTKKENADEKVRVKTLSLGVTVPDKFYELARNNEDMYLFSPYSVEKEYGKPYNYIDITAMYDELVANPNITKTKINARELETEISKLQQESGYPYIVNVDTANRHNPIDGKIIMSNLCSEILQVQTPSELNDAQEFVKLGTDISCNLGSTNILNMMTSPDFGRSIRAMTRALTFVTDSSSIDAVPSIKNGNQQAHTFGLGAMGLHSYLAKHHIEYGSPESVEFTNIYFMLMNYWTLVESNNIARERQETFVGFEKSKYAD
;
A
#
# COMPACT_ATOMS: atom_id res chain seq x y z
N ARG A 1 24.82 14.03 36.64
CA ARG A 1 25.71 12.97 36.10
C ARG A 1 25.86 13.21 34.62
N ASN A 2 26.96 13.87 34.22
CA ASN A 2 27.36 14.03 32.83
C ASN A 2 27.73 12.64 32.27
N ARG A 3 26.79 11.94 31.68
CA ARG A 3 27.10 10.91 30.74
C ARG A 3 27.30 11.61 29.40
N THR A 4 28.53 11.62 28.91
CA THR A 4 28.86 11.92 27.51
C THR A 4 28.04 10.99 26.63
N LEU A 5 26.88 11.46 26.22
CA LEU A 5 26.07 10.83 25.22
C LEU A 5 26.89 10.87 23.91
N PHE A 6 27.47 9.74 23.55
CA PHE A 6 28.10 9.36 22.31
C PHE A 6 29.00 10.41 21.59
N PRO A 7 30.20 10.04 21.17
CA PRO A 7 31.08 10.92 20.37
C PRO A 7 30.41 11.44 19.09
N TYR A 8 29.39 10.74 18.59
CA TYR A 8 28.60 11.10 17.38
C TYR A 8 27.70 12.32 17.56
N THR A 9 27.19 12.62 18.74
CA THR A 9 26.35 13.80 18.97
C THR A 9 27.11 15.10 18.72
N THR A 10 28.41 15.13 18.96
CA THR A 10 29.25 16.30 18.70
C THR A 10 29.49 16.46 17.19
N LEU A 11 29.69 15.36 16.47
CA LEU A 11 29.89 15.37 15.02
C LEU A 11 28.62 15.88 14.28
N PHE A 12 27.44 15.43 14.68
CA PHE A 12 26.18 15.84 14.08
C PHE A 12 25.73 17.25 14.46
N ARG A 13 26.01 17.70 15.69
CA ARG A 13 25.72 19.08 16.13
C ARG A 13 26.60 20.11 15.40
N SER A 14 27.75 19.73 14.91
CA SER A 14 28.62 20.63 14.14
C SER A 14 28.17 20.79 12.66
N GLN A 15 27.43 19.81 12.14
CA GLN A 15 26.80 19.88 10.81
C GLN A 15 25.40 20.46 10.93
N LYS A 16 25.29 21.79 10.98
CA LYS A 16 24.00 22.47 11.02
C LYS A 16 23.21 22.14 9.76
N PHE A 17 22.15 21.35 9.91
CA PHE A 17 21.21 21.08 8.83
C PHE A 17 20.58 22.39 8.35
N ARG A 18 20.49 22.55 7.03
CA ARG A 18 19.82 23.67 6.42
C ARG A 18 18.63 23.19 5.61
N PHE A 19 17.44 23.62 6.02
CA PHE A 19 16.25 23.40 5.23
C PHE A 19 16.38 24.12 3.87
N GLN A 20 15.98 23.42 2.80
CA GLN A 20 16.05 23.96 1.44
C GLN A 20 14.99 25.07 1.18
N SER A 21 13.94 25.12 1.99
CA SER A 21 12.87 26.12 1.88
C SER A 21 12.25 26.41 3.24
N PHE A 22 11.60 27.59 3.36
CA PHE A 22 10.78 27.91 4.51
C PHE A 22 9.68 26.88 4.75
N MET A 23 9.04 26.38 3.68
CA MET A 23 7.97 25.40 3.79
C MET A 23 8.47 24.08 4.39
N ALA A 24 9.67 23.64 4.06
CA ALA A 24 10.27 22.43 4.64
C ALA A 24 10.50 22.60 6.16
N ALA A 25 11.05 23.76 6.58
CA ALA A 25 11.23 24.08 7.99
C ALA A 25 9.88 24.18 8.72
N TYR A 26 8.92 24.88 8.14
CA TYR A 26 7.58 25.03 8.70
C TYR A 26 6.90 23.67 8.92
N LYS A 27 6.92 22.80 7.90
CA LYS A 27 6.35 21.45 7.99
C LYS A 27 7.03 20.59 9.05
N PHE A 28 8.36 20.67 9.15
CA PHE A 28 9.08 19.94 10.20
C PHE A 28 8.61 20.36 11.60
N TYR A 29 8.62 21.64 11.90
CA TYR A 29 8.23 22.12 13.22
C TYR A 29 6.74 21.95 13.50
N GLN A 30 5.87 22.07 12.50
CA GLN A 30 4.44 21.86 12.70
C GLN A 30 4.05 20.40 12.95
N GLN A 31 4.65 19.45 12.22
CA GLN A 31 4.18 18.08 12.18
C GLN A 31 5.12 17.06 12.84
N TYR A 32 6.43 17.29 12.82
CA TYR A 32 7.40 16.26 13.20
C TYR A 32 8.14 16.54 14.51
N ALA A 33 8.49 17.79 14.80
CA ALA A 33 9.23 18.13 15.99
C ALA A 33 8.41 17.84 17.26
N LEU A 34 9.05 17.23 18.26
CA LEU A 34 8.44 17.02 19.56
C LEU A 34 8.20 18.39 20.22
N LYS A 35 7.02 18.55 20.78
CA LYS A 35 6.60 19.77 21.50
C LYS A 35 6.37 19.49 22.98
N THR A 36 6.39 20.54 23.77
CA THR A 36 5.87 20.51 25.14
C THR A 36 4.36 20.17 25.13
N ASN A 37 3.85 19.71 26.27
CA ASN A 37 2.43 19.30 26.37
C ASN A 37 1.43 20.44 26.07
N ASP A 38 1.83 21.71 26.33
CA ASP A 38 1.07 22.90 25.98
C ASP A 38 1.22 23.30 24.50
N GLY A 39 2.17 22.67 23.77
CA GLY A 39 2.44 22.96 22.35
C GLY A 39 3.22 24.26 22.11
N GLU A 40 3.63 24.98 23.14
CA GLU A 40 4.24 26.32 23.01
C GLU A 40 5.74 26.26 22.66
N SER A 41 6.42 25.18 23.00
CA SER A 41 7.86 25.05 22.78
C SER A 41 8.23 23.78 22.03
N TYR A 42 9.26 23.88 21.19
CA TYR A 42 9.84 22.74 20.48
C TYR A 42 10.97 22.11 21.30
N LEU A 43 10.96 20.79 21.44
CA LEU A 43 11.92 20.01 22.19
C LEU A 43 12.95 19.30 21.31
N GLU A 44 12.72 19.26 20.00
CA GLU A 44 13.60 18.62 19.03
C GLU A 44 13.98 19.59 17.91
N SER A 45 15.23 19.58 17.49
CA SER A 45 15.71 20.04 16.19
C SER A 45 15.58 18.90 15.17
N ILE A 46 15.84 19.17 13.89
CA ILE A 46 15.87 18.15 12.85
C ILE A 46 17.00 17.15 13.10
N GLU A 47 18.14 17.62 13.57
CA GLU A 47 19.29 16.79 13.90
C GLU A 47 18.96 15.82 15.05
N ASP A 48 18.26 16.29 16.09
CA ASP A 48 17.79 15.44 17.17
C ASP A 48 16.83 14.37 16.65
N ARG A 49 15.87 14.77 15.79
CA ARG A 49 14.90 13.82 15.19
C ARG A 49 15.58 12.76 14.34
N VAL A 50 16.55 13.15 13.51
CA VAL A 50 17.35 12.24 12.70
C VAL A 50 18.12 11.26 13.58
N LEU A 51 18.78 11.76 14.63
CA LEU A 51 19.53 10.91 15.54
C LEU A 51 18.65 9.90 16.27
N PHE A 52 17.49 10.33 16.78
CA PHE A 52 16.55 9.41 17.45
C PHE A 52 16.01 8.34 16.50
N ASN A 53 15.72 8.69 15.25
CA ASN A 53 15.35 7.69 14.24
C ASN A 53 16.48 6.68 14.00
N ALA A 54 17.70 7.18 13.77
CA ALA A 54 18.84 6.34 13.49
C ALA A 54 19.15 5.35 14.63
N LEU A 55 19.17 5.82 15.87
CA LEU A 55 19.38 4.99 17.05
C LEU A 55 18.27 3.96 17.24
N TYR A 56 17.02 4.34 16.97
CA TYR A 56 15.88 3.46 17.11
C TYR A 56 15.88 2.34 16.08
N PHE A 57 16.15 2.66 14.80
CA PHE A 57 16.19 1.67 13.72
C PHE A 57 17.41 0.75 13.78
N ALA A 58 18.48 1.21 14.41
CA ALA A 58 19.70 0.45 14.53
C ALA A 58 19.69 -0.60 15.68
N ASP A 59 18.69 -0.52 16.57
CA ASP A 59 18.48 -1.50 17.66
C ASP A 59 19.74 -1.89 18.43
N GLY A 60 20.58 -0.90 18.75
CA GLY A 60 21.83 -1.08 19.51
C GLY A 60 23.09 -1.22 18.65
N ASP A 61 23.01 -1.32 17.35
CA ASP A 61 24.17 -1.30 16.46
C ASP A 61 24.63 0.15 16.21
N GLU A 62 25.73 0.55 16.85
CA GLU A 62 26.26 1.91 16.77
C GLU A 62 26.76 2.26 15.35
N ASN A 63 27.28 1.28 14.60
CA ASN A 63 27.76 1.52 13.22
C ASN A 63 26.57 1.77 12.30
N LEU A 64 25.53 0.95 12.41
CA LEU A 64 24.30 1.14 11.65
C LEU A 64 23.61 2.47 12.01
N ALA A 65 23.59 2.85 13.29
CA ALA A 65 23.06 4.13 13.74
C ALA A 65 23.83 5.31 13.11
N SER A 66 25.15 5.23 13.04
CA SER A 66 25.99 6.23 12.39
C SER A 66 25.71 6.33 10.89
N ASP A 67 25.61 5.19 10.20
CA ASP A 67 25.30 5.15 8.78
C ASP A 67 23.91 5.76 8.50
N LEU A 68 22.88 5.33 9.22
CA LEU A 68 21.52 5.83 9.05
C LEU A 68 21.41 7.33 9.34
N ALA A 69 22.06 7.83 10.41
CA ALA A 69 22.10 9.25 10.71
C ALA A 69 22.76 10.05 9.59
N ASN A 70 23.86 9.53 9.04
CA ASN A 70 24.56 10.14 7.91
C ASN A 70 23.69 10.17 6.64
N GLU A 71 23.00 9.08 6.33
CA GLU A 71 22.10 9.02 5.17
C GLU A 71 20.90 9.97 5.30
N MET A 72 20.30 10.08 6.48
CA MET A 72 19.18 10.97 6.74
C MET A 72 19.59 12.46 6.78
N ILE A 73 20.72 12.82 7.41
CA ILE A 73 21.15 14.22 7.50
C ILE A 73 21.57 14.78 6.14
N HIS A 74 22.11 13.95 5.25
CA HIS A 74 22.41 14.30 3.87
C HIS A 74 21.21 14.16 2.94
N GLN A 75 20.03 13.87 3.49
CA GLN A 75 18.78 13.70 2.74
C GLN A 75 18.89 12.65 1.62
N ARG A 76 19.71 11.62 1.79
CA ARG A 76 19.79 10.47 0.90
C ARG A 76 18.73 9.43 1.21
N TYR A 77 18.34 9.34 2.49
CA TYR A 77 17.26 8.47 2.99
C TYR A 77 16.20 9.29 3.71
N GLN A 78 14.95 9.04 3.36
CA GLN A 78 13.79 9.57 4.06
C GLN A 78 12.90 8.42 4.53
N PRO A 79 12.84 8.13 5.83
CA PRO A 79 11.82 7.24 6.40
C PRO A 79 10.42 7.74 6.06
N ALA A 80 9.45 6.84 5.94
CA ALA A 80 8.06 7.23 5.77
C ALA A 80 7.58 8.11 6.93
N THR A 81 6.58 8.95 6.69
CA THR A 81 6.04 9.89 7.68
C THR A 81 5.78 9.24 9.05
N PRO A 82 5.08 8.09 9.17
CA PRO A 82 4.82 7.49 10.48
C PRO A 82 6.11 7.01 11.15
N SER A 83 7.03 6.41 10.42
CA SER A 83 8.32 5.98 10.95
C SER A 83 9.14 7.16 11.44
N PHE A 84 9.29 8.21 10.62
CA PHE A 84 10.04 9.41 10.99
C PHE A 84 9.43 10.15 12.18
N LEU A 85 8.10 10.18 12.28
CA LEU A 85 7.37 10.83 13.37
C LEU A 85 7.48 10.05 14.68
N ASN A 86 7.31 8.72 14.65
CA ASN A 86 7.05 7.92 15.84
C ASN A 86 8.27 7.16 16.39
N ALA A 87 9.31 6.95 15.57
CA ALA A 87 10.50 6.20 16.01
C ALA A 87 11.18 6.86 17.22
N GLY A 88 11.52 6.03 18.21
CA GLY A 88 12.23 6.45 19.41
C GLY A 88 11.43 7.31 20.40
N ARG A 89 10.12 7.43 20.24
CA ARG A 89 9.25 8.16 21.18
C ARG A 89 8.57 7.23 22.16
N SER A 90 8.46 7.65 23.43
CA SER A 90 7.81 6.86 24.50
C SER A 90 6.29 6.72 24.30
N ARG A 91 5.64 7.74 23.75
CA ARG A 91 4.23 7.72 23.34
C ARG A 91 4.17 7.75 21.81
N ARG A 92 4.52 6.65 21.20
CA ARG A 92 4.52 6.55 19.74
C ARG A 92 3.20 6.02 19.21
N GLY A 93 2.82 6.48 18.00
CA GLY A 93 1.89 5.78 17.13
C GLY A 93 2.59 4.61 16.41
N GLU A 94 1.92 3.99 15.44
CA GLU A 94 2.52 2.95 14.62
C GLU A 94 3.62 3.52 13.71
N LEU A 95 4.55 2.64 13.32
CA LEU A 95 5.62 3.00 12.38
C LEU A 95 5.16 2.98 10.93
N VAL A 96 3.95 2.47 10.68
CA VAL A 96 3.32 2.29 9.37
C VAL A 96 1.93 2.91 9.36
N SER A 97 1.47 3.34 8.20
CA SER A 97 0.16 3.99 8.06
C SER A 97 -0.56 3.63 6.77
N CYS A 98 -0.22 2.51 6.15
CA CYS A 98 -0.87 2.06 4.94
C CYS A 98 -1.15 0.55 5.05
N PHE A 99 -2.39 0.15 4.77
CA PHE A 99 -2.87 -1.20 4.98
C PHE A 99 -3.74 -1.66 3.83
N LEU A 100 -3.72 -2.97 3.56
CA LEU A 100 -4.62 -3.62 2.61
C LEU A 100 -5.34 -4.74 3.34
N ILE A 101 -6.67 -4.77 3.25
CA ILE A 101 -7.50 -5.80 3.83
C ILE A 101 -8.44 -6.42 2.79
N GLN A 102 -8.69 -7.72 2.91
CA GLN A 102 -9.64 -8.44 2.07
C GLN A 102 -11.01 -8.52 2.72
N VAL A 103 -12.03 -8.57 1.87
CA VAL A 103 -13.43 -8.85 2.25
C VAL A 103 -13.90 -10.06 1.46
N THR A 104 -14.49 -11.04 2.14
CA THR A 104 -15.19 -12.17 1.53
C THR A 104 -16.69 -11.95 1.53
N ASP A 105 -17.43 -12.71 0.70
CA ASP A 105 -18.87 -12.51 0.47
C ASP A 105 -19.74 -13.10 1.58
N ASP A 106 -19.48 -12.70 2.82
CA ASP A 106 -20.26 -13.06 3.99
C ASP A 106 -20.37 -11.88 4.98
N MET A 107 -21.45 -11.88 5.78
CA MET A 107 -21.74 -10.77 6.70
C MET A 107 -20.71 -10.63 7.82
N ASN A 108 -20.09 -11.74 8.26
CA ASN A 108 -19.08 -11.72 9.32
C ASN A 108 -17.78 -11.07 8.81
N SER A 109 -17.38 -11.41 7.58
CA SER A 109 -16.23 -10.78 6.92
C SER A 109 -16.46 -9.30 6.67
N ILE A 110 -17.62 -8.90 6.17
CA ILE A 110 -17.97 -7.48 5.96
C ILE A 110 -17.92 -6.73 7.30
N GLY A 111 -18.58 -7.23 8.34
CA GLY A 111 -18.59 -6.61 9.66
C GLY A 111 -17.20 -6.52 10.28
N ARG A 112 -16.41 -7.58 10.18
CA ARG A 112 -15.02 -7.61 10.65
C ARG A 112 -14.14 -6.60 9.91
N SER A 113 -14.29 -6.49 8.59
CA SER A 113 -13.53 -5.55 7.77
C SER A 113 -13.86 -4.09 8.08
N ILE A 114 -15.13 -3.77 8.37
CA ILE A 114 -15.54 -2.44 8.84
C ILE A 114 -14.88 -2.12 10.19
N ASN A 115 -14.90 -3.06 11.15
CA ASN A 115 -14.17 -2.88 12.41
C ASN A 115 -12.68 -2.70 12.20
N SER A 116 -12.07 -3.49 11.31
CA SER A 116 -10.64 -3.35 10.97
C SER A 116 -10.35 -1.96 10.39
N ALA A 117 -11.19 -1.46 9.47
CA ALA A 117 -11.07 -0.12 8.91
C ALA A 117 -11.12 0.97 9.99
N LEU A 118 -12.04 0.87 10.96
CA LEU A 118 -12.11 1.79 12.12
C LEU A 118 -10.83 1.76 12.95
N GLN A 119 -10.31 0.58 13.29
CA GLN A 119 -9.10 0.43 14.09
C GLN A 119 -7.85 0.98 13.38
N LEU A 120 -7.73 0.69 12.08
CA LEU A 120 -6.60 1.17 11.26
C LEU A 120 -6.66 2.68 11.06
N SER A 121 -7.84 3.22 10.78
CA SER A 121 -8.06 4.66 10.66
C SER A 121 -7.73 5.40 11.95
N ARG A 122 -8.11 4.84 13.11
CA ARG A 122 -7.81 5.41 14.44
C ARG A 122 -6.31 5.64 14.66
N ILE A 123 -5.46 4.75 14.14
CA ILE A 123 -3.99 4.90 14.24
C ILE A 123 -3.38 5.71 13.10
N GLY A 124 -4.23 6.36 12.27
CA GLY A 124 -3.82 7.21 11.14
C GLY A 124 -3.51 6.46 9.87
N GLY A 125 -4.02 5.24 9.73
CA GLY A 125 -3.82 4.38 8.56
C GLY A 125 -4.73 4.73 7.40
N GLY A 126 -4.16 4.77 6.18
CA GLY A 126 -4.92 4.66 4.94
C GLY A 126 -5.15 3.18 4.60
N VAL A 127 -6.37 2.82 4.19
CA VAL A 127 -6.75 1.42 3.98
C VAL A 127 -7.21 1.18 2.55
N GLY A 128 -6.61 0.20 1.88
CA GLY A 128 -7.10 -0.38 0.63
C GLY A 128 -7.98 -1.60 0.90
N ILE A 129 -9.11 -1.70 0.21
CA ILE A 129 -10.11 -2.74 0.42
C ILE A 129 -10.57 -3.27 -0.93
N SER A 130 -10.49 -4.59 -1.17
CA SER A 130 -11.06 -5.19 -2.37
C SER A 130 -12.51 -5.62 -2.11
N LEU A 131 -13.43 -5.16 -2.93
CA LEU A 131 -14.85 -5.53 -2.91
C LEU A 131 -15.21 -6.52 -4.02
N SER A 132 -14.25 -6.96 -4.83
CA SER A 132 -14.50 -7.79 -6.03
C SER A 132 -15.08 -9.17 -5.73
N ASN A 133 -14.94 -9.66 -4.50
CA ASN A 133 -15.56 -10.93 -4.09
C ASN A 133 -17.03 -10.79 -3.67
N LEU A 134 -17.50 -9.57 -3.37
CA LEU A 134 -18.88 -9.36 -2.95
C LEU A 134 -19.82 -9.60 -4.14
N ARG A 135 -20.94 -10.27 -3.88
CA ARG A 135 -21.97 -10.48 -4.90
C ARG A 135 -22.60 -9.15 -5.32
N GLU A 136 -22.98 -9.10 -6.58
CA GLU A 136 -23.65 -7.96 -7.20
C GLU A 136 -25.05 -7.69 -6.64
N ALA A 137 -25.55 -6.48 -6.86
CA ALA A 137 -26.94 -6.13 -6.57
C ALA A 137 -27.90 -7.05 -7.33
N GLY A 138 -28.91 -7.57 -6.62
CA GLY A 138 -29.88 -8.49 -7.17
C GLY A 138 -29.46 -9.96 -7.17
N ALA A 139 -28.25 -10.30 -6.77
CA ALA A 139 -27.83 -11.70 -6.60
C ALA A 139 -28.66 -12.40 -5.49
N PRO A 140 -28.79 -13.73 -5.56
CA PRO A 140 -29.60 -14.46 -4.57
C PRO A 140 -28.89 -14.55 -3.21
N ILE A 141 -29.67 -14.49 -2.12
CA ILE A 141 -29.23 -14.80 -0.75
C ILE A 141 -30.12 -15.91 -0.20
N LYS A 142 -29.53 -17.02 0.21
CA LYS A 142 -30.27 -18.20 0.74
C LYS A 142 -31.43 -18.66 -0.16
N GLY A 143 -31.24 -18.56 -1.48
CA GLY A 143 -32.26 -18.92 -2.49
C GLY A 143 -33.30 -17.84 -2.81
N TYR A 144 -33.29 -16.71 -2.11
CA TYR A 144 -34.17 -15.57 -2.42
C TYR A 144 -33.53 -14.71 -3.52
N ALA A 145 -34.12 -14.71 -4.70
CA ALA A 145 -33.68 -13.87 -5.84
C ALA A 145 -33.84 -12.38 -5.52
N GLY A 146 -32.94 -11.55 -6.01
CA GLY A 146 -33.00 -10.10 -5.86
C GLY A 146 -32.67 -9.57 -4.46
N ALA A 147 -32.15 -10.41 -3.56
CA ALA A 147 -31.99 -10.07 -2.16
C ALA A 147 -30.69 -9.30 -1.84
N ALA A 148 -29.65 -9.43 -2.67
CA ALA A 148 -28.38 -8.75 -2.44
C ALA A 148 -28.45 -7.26 -2.84
N SER A 149 -27.81 -6.41 -2.02
CA SER A 149 -27.76 -4.95 -2.23
C SER A 149 -26.54 -4.50 -3.05
N GLY A 150 -25.60 -5.39 -3.34
CA GLY A 150 -24.37 -5.10 -4.09
C GLY A 150 -23.32 -4.33 -3.30
N VAL A 151 -22.32 -3.79 -4.01
CA VAL A 151 -21.12 -3.18 -3.38
C VAL A 151 -21.37 -1.76 -2.85
N VAL A 152 -22.27 -0.99 -3.45
CA VAL A 152 -22.43 0.45 -3.14
C VAL A 152 -22.82 0.71 -1.67
N PRO A 153 -23.78 0.00 -1.05
CA PRO A 153 -24.07 0.19 0.37
C PRO A 153 -22.88 -0.15 1.28
N VAL A 154 -22.06 -1.14 0.91
CA VAL A 154 -20.85 -1.50 1.67
C VAL A 154 -19.80 -0.39 1.56
N MET A 155 -19.67 0.24 0.39
CA MET A 155 -18.81 1.42 0.22
C MET A 155 -19.20 2.56 1.17
N LYS A 156 -20.50 2.81 1.35
CA LYS A 156 -20.99 3.84 2.28
C LYS A 156 -20.61 3.53 3.73
N LEU A 157 -20.71 2.27 4.17
CA LEU A 157 -20.27 1.87 5.51
C LEU A 157 -18.78 2.12 5.73
N PHE A 158 -17.92 1.88 4.73
CA PHE A 158 -16.50 2.20 4.81
C PHE A 158 -16.25 3.71 4.81
N GLU A 159 -16.94 4.46 3.97
CA GLU A 159 -16.82 5.93 3.95
C GLU A 159 -17.14 6.54 5.32
N ASP A 160 -18.25 6.13 5.93
CA ASP A 160 -18.65 6.59 7.25
C ASP A 160 -17.67 6.17 8.34
N SER A 161 -17.11 4.96 8.24
CA SER A 161 -16.08 4.46 9.15
C SER A 161 -14.82 5.32 9.12
N PHE A 162 -14.33 5.69 7.93
CA PHE A 162 -13.17 6.57 7.79
C PHE A 162 -13.46 8.02 8.19
N SER A 163 -14.68 8.49 7.98
CA SER A 163 -15.10 9.83 8.39
C SER A 163 -15.20 9.94 9.91
N TYR A 164 -15.67 8.88 10.59
CA TYR A 164 -15.80 8.84 12.05
C TYR A 164 -14.44 8.69 12.75
N SER A 165 -13.60 7.77 12.27
CA SER A 165 -12.37 7.39 12.95
C SER A 165 -11.17 8.16 12.39
N ASN A 166 -10.85 9.30 12.98
CA ASN A 166 -9.66 10.08 12.64
C ASN A 166 -8.62 10.02 13.78
N GLN A 167 -7.35 10.22 13.44
CA GLN A 167 -6.23 10.21 14.38
C GLN A 167 -6.22 11.51 15.22
N LEU A 168 -7.04 11.58 16.28
CA LEU A 168 -7.08 12.71 17.24
C LEU A 168 -7.05 14.10 16.56
N GLY A 169 -7.67 14.24 15.39
CA GLY A 169 -7.67 15.47 14.61
C GLY A 169 -6.36 15.81 13.86
N GLN A 170 -5.33 14.98 13.97
CA GLN A 170 -4.04 15.23 13.30
C GLN A 170 -4.03 14.74 11.83
N ARG A 171 -4.78 13.69 11.52
CA ARG A 171 -4.91 13.14 10.17
C ARG A 171 -6.31 12.55 10.00
N GLN A 172 -6.99 12.91 8.92
CA GLN A 172 -8.28 12.31 8.59
C GLN A 172 -8.08 10.85 8.15
N GLY A 173 -9.02 9.99 8.50
CA GLY A 173 -9.11 8.64 7.98
C GLY A 173 -9.30 8.68 6.46
N ALA A 174 -8.67 7.76 5.76
CA ALA A 174 -8.76 7.66 4.30
C ALA A 174 -8.78 6.20 3.86
N GLY A 175 -9.55 5.91 2.83
CA GLY A 175 -9.65 4.58 2.25
C GLY A 175 -9.81 4.62 0.74
N VAL A 176 -9.45 3.51 0.11
CA VAL A 176 -9.75 3.20 -1.29
C VAL A 176 -10.45 1.87 -1.37
N VAL A 177 -11.46 1.77 -2.19
CA VAL A 177 -12.10 0.50 -2.53
C VAL A 177 -11.77 0.13 -3.96
N TYR A 178 -11.38 -1.13 -4.15
CA TYR A 178 -11.08 -1.70 -5.45
C TYR A 178 -12.20 -2.63 -5.92
N LEU A 179 -12.55 -2.51 -7.20
CA LEU A 179 -13.47 -3.41 -7.86
C LEU A 179 -12.87 -3.90 -9.18
N ASP A 180 -13.08 -5.17 -9.52
CA ASP A 180 -12.67 -5.70 -10.80
C ASP A 180 -13.55 -5.13 -11.94
N VAL A 181 -12.95 -4.81 -13.08
CA VAL A 181 -13.65 -4.22 -14.22
C VAL A 181 -14.73 -5.14 -14.81
N PHE A 182 -14.63 -6.46 -14.59
CA PHE A 182 -15.62 -7.46 -15.00
C PHE A 182 -16.69 -7.73 -13.94
N HIS A 183 -16.71 -6.98 -12.83
CA HIS A 183 -17.76 -7.12 -11.82
C HIS A 183 -19.10 -6.52 -12.30
N PRO A 184 -20.26 -7.17 -12.05
CA PRO A 184 -21.56 -6.66 -12.54
C PRO A 184 -21.95 -5.28 -12.01
N ASP A 185 -21.51 -4.89 -10.82
CA ASP A 185 -21.79 -3.57 -10.24
C ASP A 185 -20.82 -2.47 -10.71
N ILE A 186 -19.94 -2.72 -11.70
CA ILE A 186 -18.89 -1.76 -12.10
C ILE A 186 -19.45 -0.38 -12.48
N LEU A 187 -20.55 -0.33 -13.22
CA LEU A 187 -21.18 0.94 -13.61
C LEU A 187 -21.79 1.69 -12.41
N ALA A 188 -22.42 0.97 -11.48
CA ALA A 188 -22.95 1.55 -10.24
C ALA A 188 -21.81 2.07 -9.35
N PHE A 189 -20.72 1.30 -9.23
CA PHE A 189 -19.51 1.67 -8.50
C PHE A 189 -18.90 2.98 -9.05
N LEU A 190 -18.67 3.09 -10.34
CA LEU A 190 -18.14 4.29 -10.99
C LEU A 190 -19.07 5.50 -10.81
N SER A 191 -20.39 5.26 -10.91
CA SER A 191 -21.40 6.32 -10.81
C SER A 191 -21.42 6.99 -9.43
N THR A 192 -20.91 6.36 -8.38
CA THR A 192 -20.84 6.95 -7.03
C THR A 192 -19.97 8.21 -6.96
N LYS A 193 -19.04 8.40 -7.92
CA LYS A 193 -18.12 9.56 -7.98
C LYS A 193 -18.54 10.65 -8.95
N LYS A 194 -19.60 10.44 -9.73
CA LYS A 194 -20.11 11.48 -10.67
C LYS A 194 -20.60 12.70 -9.89
N GLU A 195 -20.36 13.89 -10.42
CA GLU A 195 -20.77 15.15 -9.78
C GLU A 195 -22.29 15.23 -9.55
N ASN A 196 -23.07 14.64 -10.46
CA ASN A 196 -24.53 14.60 -10.42
C ASN A 196 -25.09 13.30 -9.80
N ALA A 197 -24.28 12.52 -9.11
CA ALA A 197 -24.76 11.32 -8.43
C ALA A 197 -25.79 11.66 -7.35
N ASP A 198 -26.80 10.79 -7.17
CA ASP A 198 -27.76 10.89 -6.07
C ASP A 198 -27.00 10.88 -4.73
N GLU A 199 -27.32 11.81 -3.84
CA GLU A 199 -26.67 11.96 -2.53
C GLU A 199 -26.72 10.68 -1.67
N LYS A 200 -27.72 9.82 -1.88
CA LYS A 200 -27.84 8.53 -1.18
C LYS A 200 -26.76 7.53 -1.56
N VAL A 201 -26.27 7.59 -2.81
CA VAL A 201 -25.26 6.67 -3.33
C VAL A 201 -23.92 7.34 -3.54
N ARG A 202 -23.87 8.66 -3.50
CA ARG A 202 -22.64 9.44 -3.71
C ARG A 202 -21.60 9.14 -2.63
N VAL A 203 -20.38 8.87 -3.08
CA VAL A 203 -19.21 8.65 -2.24
C VAL A 203 -18.25 9.83 -2.41
N LYS A 204 -18.06 10.64 -1.36
CA LYS A 204 -17.31 11.91 -1.41
C LYS A 204 -15.84 11.72 -1.06
N THR A 205 -15.56 11.04 0.03
CA THR A 205 -14.22 10.95 0.64
C THR A 205 -13.48 9.66 0.35
N LEU A 206 -14.20 8.58 0.03
CA LEU A 206 -13.61 7.29 -0.30
C LEU A 206 -13.05 7.31 -1.72
N SER A 207 -11.79 6.92 -1.91
CA SER A 207 -11.17 6.77 -3.22
C SER A 207 -11.65 5.51 -3.93
N LEU A 208 -11.67 5.52 -5.26
CA LEU A 208 -12.01 4.37 -6.09
C LEU A 208 -10.79 3.86 -6.83
N GLY A 209 -10.64 2.54 -6.92
CA GLY A 209 -9.68 1.84 -7.76
C GLY A 209 -10.36 0.74 -8.58
N VAL A 210 -9.83 0.44 -9.73
CA VAL A 210 -10.30 -0.65 -10.60
C VAL A 210 -9.13 -1.57 -10.91
N THR A 211 -9.31 -2.87 -10.68
CA THR A 211 -8.39 -3.89 -11.18
C THR A 211 -8.76 -4.26 -12.60
N VAL A 212 -7.79 -4.21 -13.51
CA VAL A 212 -8.02 -4.38 -14.94
C VAL A 212 -7.16 -5.52 -15.48
N PRO A 213 -7.78 -6.68 -15.81
CA PRO A 213 -7.15 -7.73 -16.59
C PRO A 213 -6.89 -7.31 -18.04
N ASP A 214 -5.86 -7.89 -18.67
CA ASP A 214 -5.47 -7.58 -20.06
C ASP A 214 -6.61 -7.81 -21.06
N LYS A 215 -7.47 -8.80 -20.80
CA LYS A 215 -8.63 -9.11 -21.63
C LYS A 215 -9.58 -7.92 -21.81
N PHE A 216 -9.73 -7.07 -20.81
CA PHE A 216 -10.54 -5.86 -20.94
C PHE A 216 -10.01 -4.93 -22.04
N TYR A 217 -8.70 -4.68 -22.04
CA TYR A 217 -8.08 -3.82 -23.04
C TYR A 217 -8.16 -4.41 -24.46
N GLU A 218 -8.06 -5.74 -24.59
CA GLU A 218 -8.26 -6.43 -25.86
C GLU A 218 -9.67 -6.17 -26.41
N LEU A 219 -10.70 -6.43 -25.60
CA LEU A 219 -12.10 -6.23 -25.98
C LEU A 219 -12.41 -4.75 -26.26
N ALA A 220 -11.93 -3.84 -25.43
CA ALA A 220 -12.13 -2.41 -25.62
C ALA A 220 -11.44 -1.90 -26.89
N ARG A 221 -10.20 -2.34 -27.16
CA ARG A 221 -9.46 -2.00 -28.37
C ARG A 221 -10.20 -2.41 -29.65
N ASN A 222 -10.82 -3.57 -29.62
CA ASN A 222 -11.56 -4.12 -30.76
C ASN A 222 -13.00 -3.61 -30.82
N ASN A 223 -13.46 -2.82 -29.84
CA ASN A 223 -14.85 -2.38 -29.69
C ASN A 223 -15.86 -3.55 -29.64
N GLU A 224 -15.49 -4.56 -28.88
CA GLU A 224 -16.28 -5.77 -28.70
C GLU A 224 -17.19 -5.68 -27.47
N ASP A 225 -18.22 -6.52 -27.46
CA ASP A 225 -19.01 -6.76 -26.27
C ASP A 225 -18.23 -7.59 -25.26
N MET A 226 -18.39 -7.27 -23.99
CA MET A 226 -17.82 -8.02 -22.86
C MET A 226 -18.91 -8.53 -21.93
N TYR A 227 -18.59 -9.54 -21.16
CA TYR A 227 -19.48 -10.07 -20.14
C TYR A 227 -18.93 -9.76 -18.74
N LEU A 228 -19.79 -9.22 -17.90
CA LEU A 228 -19.56 -9.06 -16.47
C LEU A 228 -20.00 -10.33 -15.77
N PHE A 229 -19.24 -10.84 -14.82
CA PHE A 229 -19.46 -12.14 -14.19
C PHE A 229 -19.83 -12.01 -12.73
N SER A 230 -20.91 -12.69 -12.30
CA SER A 230 -21.34 -12.74 -10.91
C SER A 230 -20.30 -13.44 -10.02
N PRO A 231 -19.69 -12.74 -9.03
CA PRO A 231 -18.73 -13.35 -8.12
C PRO A 231 -19.27 -14.57 -7.40
N TYR A 232 -20.54 -14.51 -6.98
CA TYR A 232 -21.20 -15.62 -6.32
C TYR A 232 -21.30 -16.89 -7.19
N SER A 233 -21.68 -16.75 -8.46
CA SER A 233 -21.78 -17.91 -9.35
C SER A 233 -20.39 -18.46 -9.72
N VAL A 234 -19.40 -17.60 -9.87
CA VAL A 234 -18.01 -17.99 -10.15
C VAL A 234 -17.42 -18.76 -8.97
N GLU A 235 -17.53 -18.24 -7.76
CA GLU A 235 -17.02 -18.91 -6.57
C GLU A 235 -17.70 -20.25 -6.32
N LYS A 236 -19.01 -20.32 -6.52
CA LYS A 236 -19.79 -21.56 -6.40
C LYS A 236 -19.33 -22.63 -7.41
N GLU A 237 -19.03 -22.22 -8.65
CA GLU A 237 -18.64 -23.15 -9.72
C GLU A 237 -17.20 -23.61 -9.58
N TYR A 238 -16.25 -22.71 -9.27
CA TYR A 238 -14.82 -23.00 -9.27
C TYR A 238 -14.22 -23.23 -7.88
N GLY A 239 -14.97 -22.99 -6.79
CA GLY A 239 -14.50 -23.19 -5.42
C GLY A 239 -13.39 -22.24 -5.01
N LYS A 240 -13.26 -21.09 -5.69
CA LYS A 240 -12.27 -20.05 -5.42
C LYS A 240 -12.94 -18.68 -5.40
N PRO A 241 -12.56 -17.75 -4.49
CA PRO A 241 -13.04 -16.39 -4.52
C PRO A 241 -12.77 -15.73 -5.88
N TYR A 242 -13.69 -14.89 -6.32
CA TYR A 242 -13.68 -14.29 -7.65
C TYR A 242 -12.36 -13.58 -8.02
N ASN A 243 -11.78 -12.80 -7.10
CA ASN A 243 -10.53 -12.09 -7.37
C ASN A 243 -9.29 -12.99 -7.51
N TYR A 244 -9.40 -14.29 -7.23
CA TYR A 244 -8.35 -15.29 -7.50
C TYR A 244 -8.50 -16.00 -8.85
N ILE A 245 -9.56 -15.72 -9.59
CA ILE A 245 -9.74 -16.23 -10.96
C ILE A 245 -8.89 -15.43 -11.93
N ASP A 246 -8.19 -16.11 -12.82
CA ASP A 246 -7.49 -15.48 -13.95
C ASP A 246 -8.51 -15.27 -15.08
N ILE A 247 -9.10 -14.06 -15.09
CA ILE A 247 -10.16 -13.73 -16.06
C ILE A 247 -9.61 -13.71 -17.47
N THR A 248 -8.39 -13.21 -17.70
CA THR A 248 -7.80 -13.20 -19.04
C THR A 248 -7.65 -14.59 -19.61
N ALA A 249 -7.13 -15.54 -18.82
CA ALA A 249 -6.96 -16.91 -19.28
C ALA A 249 -8.29 -17.69 -19.40
N MET A 250 -9.26 -17.39 -18.53
CA MET A 250 -10.51 -18.15 -18.43
C MET A 250 -11.71 -17.47 -19.10
N TYR A 251 -11.55 -16.32 -19.77
CA TYR A 251 -12.66 -15.51 -20.27
C TYR A 251 -13.64 -16.29 -21.14
N ASP A 252 -13.15 -17.03 -22.13
CA ASP A 252 -14.00 -17.77 -23.07
C ASP A 252 -14.71 -18.95 -22.36
N GLU A 253 -14.07 -19.59 -21.40
CA GLU A 253 -14.67 -20.62 -20.54
C GLU A 253 -15.80 -20.02 -19.68
N LEU A 254 -15.55 -18.88 -19.00
CA LEU A 254 -16.55 -18.18 -18.20
C LEU A 254 -17.75 -17.77 -19.04
N VAL A 255 -17.53 -17.29 -20.26
CA VAL A 255 -18.61 -16.92 -21.21
C VAL A 255 -19.40 -18.14 -21.64
N ALA A 256 -18.75 -19.26 -21.94
CA ALA A 256 -19.42 -20.47 -22.40
C ALA A 256 -20.15 -21.24 -21.28
N ASN A 257 -19.72 -21.09 -20.03
CA ASN A 257 -20.28 -21.83 -18.90
C ASN A 257 -21.72 -21.35 -18.55
N PRO A 258 -22.74 -22.23 -18.66
CA PRO A 258 -24.13 -21.87 -18.38
C PRO A 258 -24.43 -21.68 -16.90
N ASN A 259 -23.56 -22.16 -15.99
CA ASN A 259 -23.72 -22.02 -14.54
C ASN A 259 -23.26 -20.62 -14.05
N ILE A 260 -22.56 -19.87 -14.90
CA ILE A 260 -22.10 -18.50 -14.55
C ILE A 260 -23.15 -17.48 -14.95
N THR A 261 -23.63 -16.74 -13.96
CA THR A 261 -24.50 -15.58 -14.16
C THR A 261 -23.65 -14.45 -14.75
N LYS A 262 -24.10 -13.86 -15.85
CA LYS A 262 -23.34 -12.85 -16.59
C LYS A 262 -24.24 -11.80 -17.23
N THR A 263 -23.72 -10.57 -17.33
CA THR A 263 -24.40 -9.44 -17.97
C THR A 263 -23.52 -8.92 -19.09
N LYS A 264 -24.11 -8.66 -20.26
CA LYS A 264 -23.42 -8.19 -21.45
C LYS A 264 -23.40 -6.66 -21.50
N ILE A 265 -22.22 -6.07 -21.75
CA ILE A 265 -22.04 -4.64 -22.01
C ILE A 265 -21.01 -4.44 -23.14
N ASN A 266 -20.86 -3.21 -23.65
CA ASN A 266 -19.78 -2.91 -24.59
C ASN A 266 -18.52 -2.46 -23.84
N ALA A 267 -17.36 -3.04 -24.17
CA ALA A 267 -16.09 -2.79 -23.47
C ALA A 267 -15.54 -1.38 -23.74
N ARG A 268 -15.68 -0.86 -24.97
CA ARG A 268 -15.25 0.49 -25.35
C ARG A 268 -16.08 1.58 -24.66
N GLU A 269 -17.37 1.34 -24.49
CA GLU A 269 -18.23 2.26 -23.75
C GLU A 269 -17.82 2.33 -22.27
N LEU A 270 -17.50 1.19 -21.64
CA LEU A 270 -17.01 1.17 -20.27
C LEU A 270 -15.65 1.88 -20.15
N GLU A 271 -14.70 1.65 -21.06
CA GLU A 271 -13.41 2.36 -21.09
C GLU A 271 -13.61 3.88 -21.20
N THR A 272 -14.56 4.30 -22.04
CA THR A 272 -14.91 5.71 -22.21
C THR A 272 -15.48 6.32 -20.92
N GLU A 273 -16.37 5.60 -20.22
CA GLU A 273 -16.91 6.03 -18.93
C GLU A 273 -15.83 6.15 -17.86
N ILE A 274 -14.91 5.19 -17.79
CA ILE A 274 -13.75 5.26 -16.87
C ILE A 274 -12.91 6.51 -17.18
N SER A 275 -12.56 6.73 -18.43
CA SER A 275 -11.73 7.87 -18.84
C SER A 275 -12.39 9.22 -18.56
N LYS A 276 -13.69 9.34 -18.82
CA LYS A 276 -14.46 10.55 -18.48
C LYS A 276 -14.45 10.81 -16.97
N LEU A 277 -14.73 9.79 -16.19
CA LEU A 277 -14.74 9.92 -14.73
C LEU A 277 -13.36 10.29 -14.18
N GLN A 278 -12.28 9.75 -14.74
CA GLN A 278 -10.92 10.14 -14.40
C GLN A 278 -10.65 11.62 -14.68
N GLN A 279 -11.12 12.13 -15.80
CA GLN A 279 -11.00 13.56 -16.14
C GLN A 279 -11.79 14.45 -15.16
N GLU A 280 -13.01 14.03 -14.80
CA GLU A 280 -13.89 14.80 -13.91
C GLU A 280 -13.42 14.79 -12.44
N SER A 281 -12.99 13.63 -11.93
CA SER A 281 -12.81 13.40 -10.50
C SER A 281 -11.39 12.94 -10.09
N GLY A 282 -10.54 12.54 -11.04
CA GLY A 282 -9.27 11.88 -10.77
C GLY A 282 -9.41 10.38 -10.41
N TYR A 283 -10.61 9.82 -10.43
CA TYR A 283 -10.91 8.42 -10.12
C TYR A 283 -11.53 7.70 -11.31
N PRO A 284 -11.47 6.37 -11.37
CA PRO A 284 -10.75 5.46 -10.47
C PRO A 284 -9.24 5.41 -10.74
N TYR A 285 -8.46 4.97 -9.76
CA TYR A 285 -7.10 4.48 -9.99
C TYR A 285 -7.15 3.18 -10.79
N ILE A 286 -6.15 2.91 -11.61
CA ILE A 286 -6.08 1.70 -12.43
C ILE A 286 -4.93 0.82 -11.93
N VAL A 287 -5.25 -0.46 -11.69
CA VAL A 287 -4.25 -1.49 -11.40
C VAL A 287 -4.29 -2.54 -12.51
N ASN A 288 -3.24 -2.58 -13.32
CA ASN A 288 -3.06 -3.58 -14.37
C ASN A 288 -2.67 -4.93 -13.73
N VAL A 289 -3.69 -5.68 -13.28
CA VAL A 289 -3.50 -6.81 -12.38
C VAL A 289 -2.72 -7.96 -13.04
N ASP A 290 -2.89 -8.20 -14.34
CA ASP A 290 -2.15 -9.24 -15.06
C ASP A 290 -0.67 -8.87 -15.21
N THR A 291 -0.37 -7.60 -15.50
CA THR A 291 1.02 -7.11 -15.52
C THR A 291 1.68 -7.26 -14.15
N ALA A 292 0.98 -6.88 -13.07
CA ALA A 292 1.47 -7.06 -11.71
C ALA A 292 1.78 -8.53 -11.41
N ASN A 293 0.89 -9.44 -11.79
CA ASN A 293 1.05 -10.88 -11.52
C ASN A 293 2.13 -11.54 -12.39
N ARG A 294 2.33 -11.11 -13.64
CA ARG A 294 3.45 -11.59 -14.47
C ARG A 294 4.82 -11.29 -13.85
N HIS A 295 4.94 -10.14 -13.19
CA HIS A 295 6.18 -9.71 -12.55
C HIS A 295 6.27 -10.05 -11.06
N ASN A 296 5.23 -10.65 -10.49
CA ASN A 296 5.22 -11.07 -9.10
C ASN A 296 6.27 -12.17 -8.86
N PRO A 297 7.23 -11.95 -7.93
CA PRO A 297 8.22 -12.98 -7.60
C PRO A 297 7.73 -13.98 -6.55
N ILE A 298 6.60 -13.72 -5.90
CA ILE A 298 6.08 -14.49 -4.77
C ILE A 298 4.95 -15.42 -5.25
N ASP A 299 4.87 -16.64 -4.72
CA ASP A 299 3.76 -17.55 -5.00
C ASP A 299 2.43 -16.98 -4.50
N GLY A 300 1.42 -16.99 -5.36
CA GLY A 300 0.10 -16.43 -5.10
C GLY A 300 -0.29 -15.32 -6.06
N LYS A 301 -1.46 -14.71 -5.82
CA LYS A 301 -2.02 -13.69 -6.72
C LYS A 301 -2.13 -12.33 -6.02
N ILE A 302 -1.64 -11.29 -6.69
CA ILE A 302 -1.89 -9.89 -6.35
C ILE A 302 -3.30 -9.56 -6.85
N ILE A 303 -4.16 -9.10 -5.94
CA ILE A 303 -5.60 -8.89 -6.20
C ILE A 303 -6.05 -7.44 -6.09
N MET A 304 -5.22 -6.58 -5.52
CA MET A 304 -5.50 -5.15 -5.33
C MET A 304 -4.22 -4.39 -5.01
N SER A 305 -4.34 -3.09 -4.76
CA SER A 305 -3.27 -2.24 -4.24
C SER A 305 -3.75 -1.46 -3.00
N ASN A 306 -2.89 -0.61 -2.45
CA ASN A 306 -3.17 0.26 -1.32
C ASN A 306 -3.83 1.59 -1.76
N LEU A 307 -4.01 2.51 -0.80
CA LEU A 307 -4.64 3.82 -1.02
C LEU A 307 -3.94 4.66 -2.12
N CYS A 308 -2.61 4.58 -2.22
CA CYS A 308 -1.82 5.33 -3.20
C CYS A 308 -1.42 4.50 -4.44
N SER A 309 -1.86 3.25 -4.53
CA SER A 309 -1.65 2.32 -5.67
C SER A 309 -0.20 1.91 -5.95
N GLU A 310 0.69 2.00 -4.96
CA GLU A 310 2.11 1.62 -5.10
C GLU A 310 2.45 0.24 -4.52
N ILE A 311 1.56 -0.41 -3.76
CA ILE A 311 1.84 -1.69 -3.12
C ILE A 311 1.19 -2.83 -3.90
N LEU A 312 2.04 -3.74 -4.37
CA LEU A 312 1.65 -4.93 -5.11
C LEU A 312 2.20 -6.16 -4.37
N GLN A 313 1.37 -6.79 -3.54
CA GLN A 313 1.76 -7.89 -2.66
C GLN A 313 0.67 -8.95 -2.59
N VAL A 314 1.08 -10.20 -2.39
CA VAL A 314 0.18 -11.34 -2.23
C VAL A 314 -0.50 -11.32 -0.87
N GLN A 315 -1.79 -11.64 -0.86
CA GLN A 315 -2.63 -11.80 0.34
C GLN A 315 -3.33 -13.15 0.31
N THR A 316 -3.74 -13.63 1.49
CA THR A 316 -4.60 -14.81 1.62
C THR A 316 -5.84 -14.46 2.46
N PRO A 317 -7.03 -14.97 2.12
CA PRO A 317 -8.26 -14.64 2.84
C PRO A 317 -8.30 -15.27 4.24
N SER A 318 -8.94 -14.57 5.17
CA SER A 318 -9.31 -15.12 6.47
C SER A 318 -10.69 -15.76 6.42
N GLU A 319 -10.92 -16.79 7.26
CA GLU A 319 -12.22 -17.41 7.46
C GLU A 319 -12.69 -17.13 8.89
N LEU A 320 -13.96 -16.76 9.06
CA LEU A 320 -14.57 -16.37 10.33
C LEU A 320 -15.76 -17.28 10.64
N ASN A 321 -15.98 -17.55 11.94
CA ASN A 321 -17.21 -18.17 12.42
C ASN A 321 -18.31 -17.10 12.69
N ASP A 322 -19.50 -17.56 13.11
CA ASP A 322 -20.64 -16.68 13.39
C ASP A 322 -20.40 -15.72 14.58
N ALA A 323 -19.41 -16.00 15.44
CA ALA A 323 -18.99 -15.11 16.51
C ALA A 323 -17.92 -14.09 16.04
N GLN A 324 -17.60 -14.03 14.73
CA GLN A 324 -16.55 -13.22 14.12
C GLN A 324 -15.12 -13.55 14.62
N GLU A 325 -14.91 -14.76 15.11
CA GLU A 325 -13.61 -15.27 15.48
C GLU A 325 -12.92 -15.91 14.26
N PHE A 326 -11.59 -15.80 14.19
CA PHE A 326 -10.85 -16.42 13.11
C PHE A 326 -10.81 -17.94 13.24
N VAL A 327 -11.42 -18.65 12.29
CA VAL A 327 -11.25 -20.10 12.07
C VAL A 327 -9.94 -20.34 11.35
N LYS A 328 -9.63 -19.48 10.35
CA LYS A 328 -8.37 -19.41 9.65
C LYS A 328 -7.92 -17.98 9.56
N LEU A 329 -6.73 -17.72 10.04
CA LEU A 329 -6.13 -16.40 9.95
C LEU A 329 -5.37 -16.27 8.64
N GLY A 330 -5.84 -15.40 7.77
CA GLY A 330 -5.18 -15.04 6.51
C GLY A 330 -4.08 -14.03 6.71
N THR A 331 -3.55 -13.54 5.58
CA THR A 331 -2.49 -12.54 5.54
C THR A 331 -2.98 -11.27 4.84
N ASP A 332 -3.21 -10.22 5.61
CA ASP A 332 -3.39 -8.87 5.10
C ASP A 332 -2.05 -8.10 5.16
N ILE A 333 -1.99 -6.91 4.57
CA ILE A 333 -0.72 -6.23 4.30
C ILE A 333 -0.61 -4.94 5.12
N SER A 334 0.58 -4.69 5.68
CA SER A 334 1.06 -3.36 6.09
C SER A 334 2.19 -2.90 5.17
N CYS A 335 2.23 -1.60 4.89
CA CYS A 335 3.23 -1.01 4.01
C CYS A 335 4.37 -0.43 4.83
N ASN A 336 5.51 -1.12 4.86
CA ASN A 336 6.72 -0.72 5.57
C ASN A 336 7.62 0.04 4.58
N LEU A 337 7.60 1.37 4.61
CA LEU A 337 8.13 2.19 3.52
C LEU A 337 9.24 3.14 3.95
N GLY A 338 10.15 3.38 3.01
CA GLY A 338 11.14 4.45 3.02
C GLY A 338 11.48 4.85 1.59
N SER A 339 12.18 5.97 1.43
CA SER A 339 12.53 6.47 0.10
C SER A 339 13.96 6.96 0.04
N THR A 340 14.64 6.68 -1.06
CA THR A 340 15.89 7.35 -1.43
C THR A 340 15.59 8.69 -2.13
N ASN A 341 16.50 9.64 -2.05
CA ASN A 341 16.51 10.81 -2.91
C ASN A 341 17.60 10.65 -3.95
N ILE A 342 17.23 10.40 -5.20
CA ILE A 342 18.17 10.08 -6.28
C ILE A 342 19.24 11.16 -6.43
N LEU A 343 18.85 12.44 -6.42
CA LEU A 343 19.78 13.54 -6.56
C LEU A 343 20.88 13.51 -5.49
N ASN A 344 20.53 13.20 -4.26
CA ASN A 344 21.46 13.15 -3.15
C ASN A 344 22.18 11.80 -3.07
N MET A 345 21.50 10.69 -3.40
CA MET A 345 22.10 9.35 -3.44
C MET A 345 23.28 9.28 -4.39
N MET A 346 23.21 9.98 -5.53
CA MET A 346 24.31 10.05 -6.49
C MET A 346 25.55 10.81 -5.95
N THR A 347 25.46 11.40 -4.75
CA THR A 347 26.61 11.98 -4.02
C THR A 347 27.14 11.06 -2.92
N SER A 348 26.55 9.88 -2.73
CA SER A 348 27.03 8.92 -1.72
C SER A 348 28.42 8.42 -2.08
N PRO A 349 29.35 8.37 -1.12
CA PRO A 349 30.67 7.77 -1.36
C PRO A 349 30.62 6.24 -1.54
N ASP A 350 29.57 5.60 -1.01
CA ASP A 350 29.33 4.16 -1.12
C ASP A 350 27.83 3.91 -1.22
N PHE A 351 27.33 3.83 -2.46
CA PHE A 351 25.93 3.58 -2.77
C PHE A 351 25.42 2.27 -2.17
N GLY A 352 26.23 1.21 -2.24
CA GLY A 352 25.85 -0.11 -1.74
C GLY A 352 25.69 -0.13 -0.21
N ARG A 353 26.60 0.54 0.51
CA ARG A 353 26.50 0.67 1.97
C ARG A 353 25.27 1.45 2.38
N SER A 354 24.96 2.55 1.67
CA SER A 354 23.75 3.34 1.91
C SER A 354 22.48 2.49 1.77
N ILE A 355 22.33 1.75 0.66
CA ILE A 355 21.14 0.89 0.43
C ILE A 355 21.05 -0.22 1.47
N ARG A 356 22.15 -0.85 1.85
CA ARG A 356 22.16 -1.89 2.88
C ARG A 356 21.73 -1.37 4.25
N ALA A 357 22.19 -0.19 4.64
CA ALA A 357 21.73 0.44 5.90
C ALA A 357 20.22 0.72 5.89
N MET A 358 19.69 1.24 4.76
CA MET A 358 18.24 1.48 4.59
C MET A 358 17.44 0.18 4.64
N THR A 359 17.95 -0.90 4.06
CA THR A 359 17.33 -2.23 4.09
C THR A 359 17.19 -2.73 5.53
N ARG A 360 18.24 -2.61 6.35
CA ARG A 360 18.18 -2.97 7.79
C ARG A 360 17.18 -2.12 8.56
N ALA A 361 17.15 -0.81 8.31
CA ALA A 361 16.18 0.08 8.94
C ALA A 361 14.73 -0.31 8.61
N LEU A 362 14.44 -0.64 7.34
CA LEU A 362 13.11 -1.08 6.92
C LEU A 362 12.74 -2.47 7.45
N THR A 363 13.70 -3.38 7.54
CA THR A 363 13.50 -4.67 8.20
C THR A 363 13.11 -4.47 9.67
N PHE A 364 13.81 -3.58 10.37
CA PHE A 364 13.46 -3.24 11.76
C PHE A 364 12.06 -2.62 11.86
N VAL A 365 11.66 -1.75 10.94
CA VAL A 365 10.29 -1.20 10.90
C VAL A 365 9.27 -2.31 10.74
N THR A 366 9.52 -3.27 9.86
CA THR A 366 8.65 -4.43 9.64
C THR A 366 8.50 -5.25 10.93
N ASP A 367 9.59 -5.61 11.56
CA ASP A 367 9.61 -6.44 12.78
C ASP A 367 8.98 -5.71 13.99
N SER A 368 9.14 -4.40 14.06
CA SER A 368 8.65 -3.56 15.16
C SER A 368 7.20 -3.09 15.01
N SER A 369 6.58 -3.30 13.85
CA SER A 369 5.20 -2.94 13.59
C SER A 369 4.25 -4.02 14.12
N SER A 370 3.45 -3.69 15.13
CA SER A 370 2.51 -4.61 15.77
C SER A 370 1.09 -4.06 15.69
N ILE A 371 0.31 -4.56 14.73
CA ILE A 371 -1.08 -4.17 14.53
C ILE A 371 -2.01 -5.18 15.22
N ASP A 372 -1.94 -5.25 16.55
CA ASP A 372 -2.68 -6.25 17.35
C ASP A 372 -4.20 -6.14 17.18
N ALA A 373 -4.72 -4.95 16.90
CA ALA A 373 -6.14 -4.72 16.66
C ALA A 373 -6.66 -5.38 15.36
N VAL A 374 -5.76 -5.70 14.40
CA VAL A 374 -6.10 -6.38 13.15
C VAL A 374 -5.14 -7.56 12.95
N PRO A 375 -5.46 -8.72 13.53
CA PRO A 375 -4.56 -9.88 13.55
C PRO A 375 -4.09 -10.39 12.19
N SER A 376 -4.91 -10.25 11.15
CA SER A 376 -4.55 -10.64 9.77
C SER A 376 -3.40 -9.81 9.18
N ILE A 377 -3.32 -8.52 9.53
CA ILE A 377 -2.20 -7.65 9.14
C ILE A 377 -0.94 -8.04 9.91
N LYS A 378 -1.06 -8.25 11.22
CA LYS A 378 0.08 -8.72 12.03
C LYS A 378 0.64 -10.05 11.50
N ASN A 379 -0.25 -11.01 11.19
CA ASN A 379 0.12 -12.29 10.62
C ASN A 379 0.82 -12.14 9.27
N GLY A 380 0.27 -11.33 8.36
CA GLY A 380 0.86 -11.08 7.05
C GLY A 380 2.24 -10.44 7.13
N ASN A 381 2.40 -9.45 8.02
CA ASN A 381 3.68 -8.78 8.24
C ASN A 381 4.75 -9.74 8.78
N GLN A 382 4.38 -10.58 9.75
CA GLN A 382 5.28 -11.58 10.35
C GLN A 382 5.68 -12.70 9.39
N GLN A 383 4.79 -13.10 8.47
CA GLN A 383 5.09 -14.16 7.51
C GLN A 383 5.90 -13.67 6.31
N ALA A 384 5.59 -12.48 5.82
CA ALA A 384 6.17 -11.98 4.58
C ALA A 384 7.43 -11.15 4.76
N HIS A 385 7.62 -10.48 5.92
CA HIS A 385 8.74 -9.56 6.20
C HIS A 385 8.97 -8.52 5.10
N THR A 386 7.91 -8.07 4.44
CA THR A 386 8.02 -7.20 3.27
C THR A 386 8.23 -5.74 3.65
N PHE A 387 9.00 -5.06 2.83
CA PHE A 387 9.14 -3.60 2.86
C PHE A 387 9.24 -3.04 1.43
N GLY A 388 9.07 -1.73 1.30
CA GLY A 388 9.24 -1.00 0.06
C GLY A 388 10.26 0.12 0.23
N LEU A 389 11.34 0.08 -0.55
CA LEU A 389 12.30 1.16 -0.68
C LEU A 389 12.06 1.87 -2.01
N GLY A 390 11.43 3.04 -1.95
CA GLY A 390 11.13 3.86 -3.11
C GLY A 390 12.23 4.86 -3.45
N ALA A 391 11.97 5.71 -4.43
CA ALA A 391 12.88 6.77 -4.83
C ALA A 391 12.12 8.04 -5.20
N MET A 392 12.70 9.19 -4.85
CA MET A 392 12.21 10.52 -5.24
C MET A 392 13.32 11.31 -5.91
N GLY A 393 12.96 12.39 -6.62
CA GLY A 393 13.94 13.31 -7.17
C GLY A 393 14.59 12.89 -8.50
N LEU A 394 14.01 11.92 -9.24
CA LEU A 394 14.49 11.52 -10.57
C LEU A 394 14.54 12.71 -11.52
N HIS A 395 13.42 13.44 -11.68
CA HIS A 395 13.39 14.61 -12.55
C HIS A 395 14.40 15.67 -12.12
N SER A 396 14.56 15.90 -10.82
CA SER A 396 15.55 16.86 -10.29
C SER A 396 16.98 16.48 -10.65
N TYR A 397 17.31 15.20 -10.62
CA TYR A 397 18.61 14.69 -11.04
C TYR A 397 18.81 14.90 -12.55
N LEU A 398 17.84 14.47 -13.37
CA LEU A 398 17.91 14.61 -14.82
C LEU A 398 18.04 16.08 -15.24
N ALA A 399 17.21 16.97 -14.67
CA ALA A 399 17.26 18.40 -14.96
C ALA A 399 18.60 19.03 -14.58
N LYS A 400 19.19 18.66 -13.44
CA LYS A 400 20.50 19.14 -13.01
C LYS A 400 21.61 18.72 -13.98
N HIS A 401 21.46 17.55 -14.60
CA HIS A 401 22.45 17.00 -15.53
C HIS A 401 22.10 17.26 -17.00
N HIS A 402 21.08 18.09 -17.27
CA HIS A 402 20.59 18.44 -18.61
C HIS A 402 20.18 17.22 -19.45
N ILE A 403 19.65 16.20 -18.80
CA ILE A 403 19.11 15.00 -19.43
C ILE A 403 17.60 15.20 -19.63
N GLU A 404 17.12 15.06 -20.85
CA GLU A 404 15.69 15.17 -21.18
C GLU A 404 14.92 14.00 -20.58
N TYR A 405 13.80 14.29 -19.88
CA TYR A 405 12.94 13.27 -19.30
C TYR A 405 12.27 12.44 -20.41
N GLY A 406 12.41 11.12 -20.36
CA GLY A 406 11.90 10.20 -21.39
C GLY A 406 12.89 9.95 -22.54
N SER A 407 14.05 10.60 -22.57
CA SER A 407 15.11 10.30 -23.52
C SER A 407 15.74 8.90 -23.27
N PRO A 408 16.39 8.30 -24.27
CA PRO A 408 17.11 7.04 -24.08
C PRO A 408 18.09 7.09 -22.91
N GLU A 409 18.82 8.19 -22.75
CA GLU A 409 19.78 8.40 -21.66
C GLU A 409 19.08 8.42 -20.29
N SER A 410 17.92 9.07 -20.18
CA SER A 410 17.13 9.06 -18.93
C SER A 410 16.60 7.69 -18.57
N VAL A 411 16.19 6.90 -19.56
CA VAL A 411 15.73 5.51 -19.38
C VAL A 411 16.89 4.62 -18.93
N GLU A 412 18.05 4.74 -19.56
CA GLU A 412 19.25 3.98 -19.20
C GLU A 412 19.70 4.30 -17.76
N PHE A 413 19.80 5.57 -17.40
CA PHE A 413 20.10 5.99 -16.03
C PHE A 413 19.12 5.40 -15.03
N THR A 414 17.83 5.50 -15.31
CA THR A 414 16.76 4.99 -14.43
C THR A 414 16.89 3.49 -14.25
N ASN A 415 17.08 2.74 -15.32
CA ASN A 415 17.26 1.29 -15.27
C ASN A 415 18.47 0.89 -14.41
N ILE A 416 19.62 1.56 -14.61
CA ILE A 416 20.84 1.27 -13.85
C ILE A 416 20.64 1.60 -12.37
N TYR A 417 20.05 2.75 -12.04
CA TYR A 417 19.80 3.16 -10.67
C TYR A 417 18.96 2.14 -9.91
N PHE A 418 17.80 1.75 -10.47
CA PHE A 418 16.90 0.80 -9.82
C PHE A 418 17.45 -0.63 -9.82
N MET A 419 18.22 -1.03 -10.84
CA MET A 419 18.92 -2.31 -10.84
C MET A 419 19.94 -2.38 -9.69
N LEU A 420 20.76 -1.35 -9.49
CA LEU A 420 21.73 -1.30 -8.39
C LEU A 420 21.04 -1.25 -7.02
N MET A 421 19.97 -0.47 -6.90
CA MET A 421 19.17 -0.40 -5.67
C MET A 421 18.60 -1.77 -5.32
N ASN A 422 17.99 -2.46 -6.29
CA ASN A 422 17.44 -3.81 -6.08
C ASN A 422 18.53 -4.82 -5.72
N TYR A 423 19.66 -4.79 -6.45
CA TYR A 423 20.78 -5.68 -6.17
C TYR A 423 21.27 -5.57 -4.72
N TRP A 424 21.56 -4.35 -4.26
CA TRP A 424 22.07 -4.17 -2.90
C TRP A 424 21.02 -4.44 -1.82
N THR A 425 19.74 -4.22 -2.12
CA THR A 425 18.63 -4.63 -1.24
C THR A 425 18.58 -6.13 -1.10
N LEU A 426 18.68 -6.90 -2.19
CA LEU A 426 18.69 -8.36 -2.17
C LEU A 426 19.94 -8.93 -1.48
N VAL A 427 21.11 -8.34 -1.72
CA VAL A 427 22.36 -8.71 -1.00
C VAL A 427 22.15 -8.60 0.49
N GLU A 428 21.59 -7.48 0.97
CA GLU A 428 21.41 -7.28 2.40
C GLU A 428 20.26 -8.13 2.97
N SER A 429 19.19 -8.35 2.22
CA SER A 429 18.12 -9.28 2.60
C SER A 429 18.67 -10.69 2.82
N ASN A 430 19.56 -11.14 1.93
CA ASN A 430 20.23 -12.45 2.07
C ASN A 430 21.14 -12.48 3.33
N ASN A 431 21.89 -11.39 3.60
CA ASN A 431 22.72 -11.31 4.80
C ASN A 431 21.86 -11.43 6.06
N ILE A 432 20.75 -10.70 6.14
CA ILE A 432 19.81 -10.73 7.27
C ILE A 432 19.21 -12.14 7.44
N ALA A 433 18.80 -12.80 6.34
CA ALA A 433 18.26 -14.15 6.38
C ALA A 433 19.28 -15.16 6.92
N ARG A 434 20.56 -15.03 6.52
CA ARG A 434 21.65 -15.87 7.04
C ARG A 434 21.96 -15.60 8.51
N GLU A 435 21.98 -14.35 8.94
CA GLU A 435 22.19 -13.97 10.35
C GLU A 435 21.08 -14.52 11.24
N ARG A 436 19.83 -14.47 10.77
CA ARG A 436 18.65 -14.94 11.49
C ARG A 436 18.40 -16.44 11.35
N GLN A 437 19.01 -17.09 10.36
CA GLN A 437 18.71 -18.47 9.95
C GLN A 437 17.22 -18.68 9.63
N GLU A 438 16.62 -17.67 8.99
CA GLU A 438 15.19 -17.59 8.70
C GLU A 438 14.96 -16.99 7.32
N THR A 439 13.90 -17.45 6.63
CA THR A 439 13.39 -16.87 5.38
C THR A 439 11.92 -16.50 5.55
N PHE A 440 11.37 -15.69 4.65
CA PHE A 440 9.94 -15.44 4.62
C PHE A 440 9.15 -16.70 4.24
N VAL A 441 7.90 -16.79 4.68
CA VAL A 441 7.03 -17.94 4.41
C VAL A 441 6.75 -18.05 2.91
N GLY A 442 7.02 -19.24 2.33
CA GLY A 442 6.86 -19.49 0.89
C GLY A 442 8.09 -19.15 0.05
N PHE A 443 9.25 -18.90 0.68
CA PHE A 443 10.51 -18.65 -0.04
C PHE A 443 10.81 -19.68 -1.11
N GLU A 444 10.66 -20.99 -0.78
CA GLU A 444 10.98 -22.10 -1.68
C GLU A 444 10.13 -22.14 -2.96
N LYS A 445 8.98 -21.44 -2.96
CA LYS A 445 8.08 -21.32 -4.12
C LYS A 445 8.23 -19.98 -4.84
N SER A 446 9.08 -19.11 -4.32
CA SER A 446 9.33 -17.80 -4.91
C SER A 446 10.40 -17.88 -6.00
N LYS A 447 10.41 -16.89 -6.90
CA LYS A 447 11.49 -16.73 -7.89
C LYS A 447 12.85 -16.39 -7.27
N TYR A 448 12.91 -16.16 -5.95
CA TYR A 448 14.16 -15.92 -5.23
C TYR A 448 14.86 -17.21 -4.78
N ALA A 449 14.19 -18.36 -4.86
CA ALA A 449 14.76 -19.68 -4.51
C ALA A 449 15.56 -20.29 -5.65
N ASP A 450 15.37 -19.84 -6.91
CA ASP A 450 16.10 -20.23 -8.10
C ASP A 450 17.43 -19.48 -8.19
#